data_267ae5041e735511b266f7b0cdc97515
#
_entry.id   267ae5041e735511b266f7b0cdc97515
#
_cell.length_a   1.000
_cell.length_b   1.000
_cell.length_c   1.000
_cell.angle_alpha   90.00
_cell.angle_beta   90.00
_cell.angle_gamma   90.00
#
_symmetry.space_group_name_H-M   'P 1'
#
loop_
_entity.id
_entity.type
_entity.pdbx_description
1 polymer ?
#
loop_
_entity_poly.entity_id
_entity_poly.type
_entity_poly.pdbx_seq_one_letter_code
_entity_poly.pdbx_strand_id
1 'polypeptide(L)'
;MNKTTENRLGGELRSHQAARRLLEELRRGRYADAAQLPSELELADVLGVSRTVVRDALSDLERDGYLERVRGIGTLVNRDVVRVENRMDQKLEFNRMIRSIGRVPHSDNLMVTRETAMPELAAKLGLDQEREHTLVFVRRRVLADETPVLYSTDILPLALFGGKRLDTIDFSRPIFEIVEQHCHVEVTETLTTLHAVQGAPGIRRQLGLRPEQALLQLDEICYSRTCKPVLCCQTCYTDFFDFAMVRKLI
;
A
#
# COMPACT_ATOMS: atom_id res chain seq x y z
N MET A 1 16.81 14.49 23.66
CA MET A 1 16.65 13.95 22.30
C MET A 1 17.82 14.44 21.45
N ASN A 2 18.58 13.55 20.87
CA ASN A 2 19.89 13.86 20.31
C ASN A 2 19.76 14.39 18.87
N LYS A 3 20.38 15.52 18.54
CA LYS A 3 20.47 16.10 17.17
C LYS A 3 20.83 15.08 16.07
N THR A 4 21.53 14.00 16.45
CA THR A 4 21.92 12.91 15.54
C THR A 4 20.72 12.05 15.11
N THR A 5 19.68 11.90 15.94
CA THR A 5 18.47 11.10 15.64
C THR A 5 17.54 11.88 14.73
N GLU A 6 17.36 13.19 14.95
CA GLU A 6 16.55 14.06 14.06
C GLU A 6 17.17 14.19 12.68
N ASN A 7 18.50 14.21 12.59
CA ASN A 7 19.19 14.29 11.29
C ASN A 7 19.11 12.97 10.49
N ARG A 8 19.03 11.81 11.17
CA ARG A 8 18.82 10.51 10.52
C ARG A 8 17.38 10.37 9.98
N LEU A 9 16.37 10.68 10.79
CA LEU A 9 14.96 10.64 10.36
C LEU A 9 14.68 11.60 9.19
N GLY A 10 15.25 12.81 9.23
CA GLY A 10 15.15 13.75 8.11
C GLY A 10 15.88 13.29 6.85
N GLY A 11 16.96 12.52 6.98
CA GLY A 11 17.71 11.93 5.87
C GLY A 11 16.96 10.76 5.21
N GLU A 12 16.38 9.86 5.99
CA GLU A 12 15.56 8.74 5.52
C GLU A 12 14.31 9.24 4.76
N LEU A 13 13.63 10.25 5.26
CA LEU A 13 12.50 10.86 4.57
C LEU A 13 12.89 11.47 3.22
N ARG A 14 14.07 12.11 3.14
CA ARG A 14 14.59 12.69 1.90
C ARG A 14 15.02 11.64 0.88
N SER A 15 15.61 10.53 1.29
CA SER A 15 15.99 9.44 0.39
C SER A 15 14.76 8.75 -0.20
N HIS A 16 13.72 8.49 0.58
CA HIS A 16 12.46 7.95 0.07
C HIS A 16 11.74 8.90 -0.89
N GLN A 17 11.81 10.22 -0.65
CA GLN A 17 11.28 11.22 -1.58
C GLN A 17 12.08 11.25 -2.88
N ALA A 18 13.42 11.19 -2.79
CA ALA A 18 14.31 11.13 -3.94
C ALA A 18 14.09 9.85 -4.75
N ALA A 19 13.92 8.69 -4.10
CA ALA A 19 13.64 7.42 -4.75
C ALA A 19 12.31 7.47 -5.52
N ARG A 20 11.23 7.99 -4.90
CA ARG A 20 9.95 8.17 -5.58
C ARG A 20 10.05 9.09 -6.78
N ARG A 21 10.71 10.25 -6.64
CA ARG A 21 10.90 11.20 -7.73
C ARG A 21 11.71 10.58 -8.88
N LEU A 22 12.77 9.85 -8.55
CA LEU A 22 13.57 9.16 -9.57
C LEU A 22 12.77 8.06 -10.26
N LEU A 23 11.92 7.32 -9.55
CA LEU A 23 11.04 6.31 -10.14
C LEU A 23 10.01 6.95 -11.10
N GLU A 24 9.47 8.12 -10.78
CA GLU A 24 8.59 8.87 -11.68
C GLU A 24 9.33 9.33 -12.95
N GLU A 25 10.58 9.81 -12.81
CA GLU A 25 11.44 10.15 -13.95
C GLU A 25 11.79 8.94 -14.83
N LEU A 26 11.92 7.75 -14.22
CA LEU A 26 12.13 6.49 -14.93
C LEU A 26 10.85 6.00 -15.62
N ARG A 27 9.68 6.26 -15.09
CA ARG A 27 8.41 5.82 -15.68
C ARG A 27 7.93 6.72 -16.80
N ARG A 28 7.95 8.03 -16.60
CA ARG A 28 7.26 9.00 -17.47
C ARG A 28 8.05 10.30 -17.70
N GLY A 29 9.27 10.39 -17.20
CA GLY A 29 10.08 11.60 -17.25
C GLY A 29 11.35 11.47 -18.10
N ARG A 30 12.37 12.22 -17.70
CA ARG A 30 13.67 12.37 -18.41
C ARG A 30 14.35 11.04 -18.71
N TYR A 31 14.17 10.02 -17.84
CA TYR A 31 14.84 8.73 -17.94
C TYR A 31 13.91 7.60 -18.44
N ALA A 32 12.78 7.94 -19.06
CA ALA A 32 11.76 6.96 -19.48
C ALA A 32 12.29 5.90 -20.46
N ASP A 33 13.31 6.22 -21.29
CA ASP A 33 13.90 5.30 -22.25
C ASP A 33 15.37 4.94 -21.91
N ALA A 34 15.88 5.42 -20.76
CA ALA A 34 17.27 5.20 -20.38
C ALA A 34 17.51 3.73 -19.99
N ALA A 35 18.46 3.06 -20.61
CA ALA A 35 18.94 1.74 -20.18
C ALA A 35 19.89 1.84 -18.96
N GLN A 36 20.51 3.00 -18.77
CA GLN A 36 21.47 3.28 -17.72
C GLN A 36 21.24 4.69 -17.17
N LEU A 37 21.35 4.86 -15.86
CA LEU A 37 21.26 6.16 -15.20
C LEU A 37 22.58 6.93 -15.27
N PRO A 38 22.55 8.26 -15.20
CA PRO A 38 23.72 9.11 -14.99
C PRO A 38 24.44 8.79 -13.67
N SER A 39 25.62 9.41 -13.47
CA SER A 39 26.38 9.28 -12.23
C SER A 39 25.61 9.81 -11.01
N GLU A 40 25.98 9.31 -9.81
CA GLU A 40 25.40 9.82 -8.54
C GLU A 40 25.55 11.35 -8.40
N LEU A 41 26.60 11.93 -8.96
CA LEU A 41 26.84 13.38 -8.90
C LEU A 41 25.83 14.14 -9.77
N GLU A 42 25.64 13.70 -11.01
CA GLU A 42 24.68 14.30 -11.93
C GLU A 42 23.23 14.13 -11.43
N LEU A 43 22.91 12.97 -10.86
CA LEU A 43 21.59 12.75 -10.25
C LEU A 43 21.39 13.65 -9.03
N ALA A 44 22.43 13.89 -8.21
CA ALA A 44 22.35 14.81 -7.08
C ALA A 44 22.03 16.24 -7.52
N ASP A 45 22.68 16.70 -8.58
CA ASP A 45 22.43 18.02 -9.16
C ASP A 45 21.00 18.11 -9.73
N VAL A 46 20.55 17.12 -10.47
CA VAL A 46 19.20 17.07 -11.08
C VAL A 46 18.10 17.03 -10.02
N LEU A 47 18.28 16.24 -8.97
CA LEU A 47 17.29 16.07 -7.90
C LEU A 47 17.35 17.18 -6.84
N GLY A 48 18.46 17.97 -6.81
CA GLY A 48 18.67 19.02 -5.82
C GLY A 48 18.90 18.47 -4.40
N VAL A 49 19.58 17.32 -4.29
CA VAL A 49 19.86 16.64 -3.02
C VAL A 49 21.34 16.27 -2.90
N SER A 50 21.79 15.84 -1.70
CA SER A 50 23.16 15.38 -1.51
C SER A 50 23.42 14.03 -2.20
N ARG A 51 24.69 13.75 -2.54
CA ARG A 51 25.10 12.43 -3.08
C ARG A 51 24.75 11.27 -2.15
N THR A 52 24.81 11.47 -0.83
CA THR A 52 24.39 10.46 0.15
C THR A 52 22.91 10.11 -0.01
N VAL A 53 22.03 11.13 -0.13
CA VAL A 53 20.60 10.93 -0.35
C VAL A 53 20.34 10.20 -1.67
N VAL A 54 21.07 10.52 -2.74
CA VAL A 54 20.98 9.78 -4.02
C VAL A 54 21.39 8.33 -3.86
N ARG A 55 22.51 8.06 -3.17
CA ARG A 55 23.00 6.70 -2.97
C ARG A 55 22.01 5.85 -2.19
N ASP A 56 21.40 6.41 -1.15
CA ASP A 56 20.36 5.73 -0.37
C ASP A 56 19.11 5.48 -1.22
N ALA A 57 18.67 6.47 -2.00
CA ALA A 57 17.56 6.33 -2.94
C ALA A 57 17.82 5.25 -4.01
N LEU A 58 19.02 5.21 -4.59
CA LEU A 58 19.42 4.17 -5.54
C LEU A 58 19.46 2.78 -4.89
N SER A 59 19.89 2.69 -3.61
CA SER A 59 19.89 1.42 -2.86
C SER A 59 18.46 0.92 -2.61
N ASP A 60 17.51 1.80 -2.32
CA ASP A 60 16.11 1.45 -2.19
C ASP A 60 15.53 0.94 -3.51
N LEU A 61 15.76 1.66 -4.63
CA LEU A 61 15.30 1.24 -5.95
C LEU A 61 15.96 -0.05 -6.45
N GLU A 62 17.22 -0.30 -6.09
CA GLU A 62 17.93 -1.56 -6.38
C GLU A 62 17.35 -2.72 -5.55
N ARG A 63 17.09 -2.50 -4.25
CA ARG A 63 16.43 -3.50 -3.39
C ARG A 63 15.06 -3.88 -3.96
N ASP A 64 14.32 -2.91 -4.47
CA ASP A 64 13.01 -3.11 -5.10
C ASP A 64 13.08 -3.66 -6.52
N GLY A 65 14.29 -3.86 -7.08
CA GLY A 65 14.52 -4.47 -8.38
C GLY A 65 14.33 -3.56 -9.60
N TYR A 66 14.14 -2.26 -9.39
CA TYR A 66 14.04 -1.29 -10.50
C TYR A 66 15.38 -1.00 -11.15
N LEU A 67 16.46 -1.16 -10.40
CA LEU A 67 17.83 -0.86 -10.81
C LEU A 67 18.78 -2.01 -10.45
N GLU A 68 19.94 -2.04 -11.10
CA GLU A 68 21.06 -2.89 -10.73
C GLU A 68 22.37 -2.10 -10.88
N ARG A 69 23.19 -2.06 -9.83
CA ARG A 69 24.49 -1.37 -9.82
C ARG A 69 25.59 -2.37 -10.14
N VAL A 70 26.19 -2.22 -11.32
CA VAL A 70 27.24 -3.10 -11.81
C VAL A 70 28.58 -2.36 -11.78
N ARG A 71 29.58 -2.92 -11.06
CA ARG A 71 30.90 -2.31 -10.95
C ARG A 71 31.54 -2.17 -12.35
N GLY A 72 32.02 -0.97 -12.67
CA GLY A 72 32.66 -0.66 -13.94
C GLY A 72 31.71 -0.40 -15.11
N ILE A 73 30.41 -0.69 -14.93
CA ILE A 73 29.40 -0.42 -15.95
C ILE A 73 28.52 0.78 -15.53
N GLY A 74 28.05 0.81 -14.28
CA GLY A 74 27.18 1.86 -13.78
C GLY A 74 25.86 1.33 -13.22
N THR A 75 24.84 2.19 -13.19
CA THR A 75 23.50 1.86 -12.69
C THR A 75 22.58 1.55 -13.87
N LEU A 76 22.28 0.27 -14.06
CA LEU A 76 21.39 -0.23 -15.10
C LEU A 76 19.92 -0.13 -14.67
N VAL A 77 19.03 0.10 -15.63
CA VAL A 77 17.59 0.22 -15.40
C VAL A 77 16.88 -1.05 -15.87
N ASN A 78 16.16 -1.71 -14.96
CA ASN A 78 15.30 -2.82 -15.32
C ASN A 78 13.97 -2.29 -15.87
N ARG A 79 13.91 -2.10 -17.19
CA ARG A 79 12.77 -1.47 -17.87
C ARG A 79 11.46 -2.21 -17.63
N ASP A 80 11.48 -3.52 -17.64
CA ASP A 80 10.28 -4.34 -17.49
C ASP A 80 9.70 -4.17 -16.07
N VAL A 81 10.55 -4.12 -15.04
CA VAL A 81 10.11 -3.86 -13.66
C VAL A 81 9.61 -2.42 -13.48
N VAL A 82 10.26 -1.44 -14.09
CA VAL A 82 9.84 -0.03 -14.03
C VAL A 82 8.43 0.18 -14.61
N ARG A 83 8.07 -0.58 -15.65
CA ARG A 83 6.75 -0.51 -16.31
C ARG A 83 5.62 -1.14 -15.51
N VAL A 84 5.93 -2.00 -14.54
CA VAL A 84 4.89 -2.59 -13.69
C VAL A 84 4.28 -1.53 -12.78
N GLU A 85 2.98 -1.29 -12.93
CA GLU A 85 2.27 -0.28 -12.14
C GLU A 85 1.69 -0.87 -10.85
N ASN A 86 1.14 -2.09 -10.91
CA ASN A 86 0.47 -2.74 -9.78
C ASN A 86 1.34 -3.88 -9.23
N ARG A 87 2.32 -3.54 -8.42
CA ARG A 87 3.21 -4.50 -7.77
C ARG A 87 2.59 -4.99 -6.46
N MET A 88 2.39 -6.31 -6.36
CA MET A 88 1.83 -6.93 -5.15
C MET A 88 2.81 -6.99 -3.98
N ASP A 89 4.10 -6.91 -4.26
CA ASP A 89 5.16 -6.84 -3.25
C ASP A 89 5.32 -5.41 -2.65
N GLN A 90 4.52 -4.45 -3.13
CA GLN A 90 4.42 -3.10 -2.60
C GLN A 90 2.96 -2.76 -2.30
N LYS A 91 2.68 -2.38 -1.06
CA LYS A 91 1.31 -1.96 -0.70
C LYS A 91 1.02 -0.59 -1.26
N LEU A 92 0.07 -0.51 -2.18
CA LEU A 92 -0.47 0.73 -2.72
C LEU A 92 -1.92 0.90 -2.31
N GLU A 93 -2.29 2.11 -1.95
CA GLU A 93 -3.69 2.49 -1.78
C GLU A 93 -4.46 2.34 -3.11
N PHE A 94 -5.64 1.73 -3.07
CA PHE A 94 -6.42 1.45 -4.28
C PHE A 94 -6.78 2.71 -5.08
N ASN A 95 -7.00 3.85 -4.42
CA ASN A 95 -7.19 5.12 -5.13
C ASN A 95 -5.96 5.51 -5.96
N ARG A 96 -4.76 5.24 -5.44
CA ARG A 96 -3.51 5.50 -6.17
C ARG A 96 -3.33 4.52 -7.32
N MET A 97 -3.66 3.25 -7.12
CA MET A 97 -3.63 2.23 -8.18
C MET A 97 -4.55 2.61 -9.35
N ILE A 98 -5.79 3.05 -9.07
CA ILE A 98 -6.74 3.47 -10.10
C ILE A 98 -6.26 4.72 -10.83
N ARG A 99 -5.73 5.71 -10.11
CA ARG A 99 -5.17 6.93 -10.75
C ARG A 99 -3.93 6.66 -11.60
N SER A 100 -3.09 5.69 -11.23
CA SER A 100 -1.86 5.38 -11.97
C SER A 100 -2.15 4.89 -13.39
N ILE A 101 -3.30 4.23 -13.60
CA ILE A 101 -3.77 3.77 -14.91
C ILE A 101 -4.70 4.78 -15.62
N GLY A 102 -4.75 6.03 -15.14
CA GLY A 102 -5.49 7.12 -15.78
C GLY A 102 -7.00 7.10 -15.53
N ARG A 103 -7.48 6.37 -14.51
CA ARG A 103 -8.89 6.29 -14.15
C ARG A 103 -9.20 7.11 -12.90
N VAL A 104 -10.48 7.44 -12.69
CA VAL A 104 -10.97 8.18 -11.52
C VAL A 104 -11.49 7.19 -10.48
N PRO A 105 -10.89 7.13 -9.27
CA PRO A 105 -11.41 6.29 -8.20
C PRO A 105 -12.68 6.88 -7.59
N HIS A 106 -13.64 6.03 -7.33
CA HIS A 106 -14.85 6.34 -6.59
C HIS A 106 -15.17 5.21 -5.61
N SER A 107 -15.74 5.54 -4.45
CA SER A 107 -16.20 4.54 -3.47
C SER A 107 -17.68 4.76 -3.21
N ASP A 108 -18.45 3.70 -3.22
CA ASP A 108 -19.86 3.71 -2.86
C ASP A 108 -20.22 2.52 -1.95
N ASN A 109 -21.49 2.40 -1.60
CA ASN A 109 -22.01 1.36 -0.72
C ASN A 109 -21.20 1.25 0.58
N LEU A 110 -20.73 2.41 1.10
CA LEU A 110 -20.01 2.49 2.36
C LEU A 110 -20.91 2.10 3.51
N MET A 111 -20.46 1.11 4.27
CA MET A 111 -21.14 0.64 5.47
C MET A 111 -20.14 0.53 6.62
N VAL A 112 -20.44 1.20 7.74
CA VAL A 112 -19.64 1.13 8.97
C VAL A 112 -20.50 0.49 10.06
N THR A 113 -20.05 -0.68 10.56
CA THR A 113 -20.76 -1.41 11.62
C THR A 113 -19.84 -1.65 12.80
N ARG A 114 -20.44 -1.94 13.96
CA ARG A 114 -19.75 -2.40 15.18
C ARG A 114 -20.21 -3.81 15.46
N GLU A 115 -19.26 -4.70 15.68
CA GLU A 115 -19.52 -6.12 15.90
C GLU A 115 -18.61 -6.63 17.03
N THR A 116 -19.07 -7.61 17.79
CA THR A 116 -18.21 -8.29 18.77
C THR A 116 -17.14 -9.09 18.04
N ALA A 117 -15.91 -9.02 18.51
CA ALA A 117 -14.79 -9.72 17.93
C ALA A 117 -14.95 -11.24 18.04
N MET A 118 -14.89 -11.93 16.92
CA MET A 118 -14.73 -13.39 16.94
C MET A 118 -13.29 -13.74 17.39
N PRO A 119 -13.10 -14.89 18.08
CA PRO A 119 -11.78 -15.29 18.62
C PRO A 119 -10.65 -15.24 17.59
N GLU A 120 -10.90 -15.69 16.36
CA GLU A 120 -9.90 -15.67 15.28
C GLU A 120 -9.45 -14.26 14.90
N LEU A 121 -10.37 -13.31 14.81
CA LEU A 121 -10.05 -11.91 14.51
C LEU A 121 -9.36 -11.25 15.69
N ALA A 122 -9.81 -11.53 16.91
CA ALA A 122 -9.16 -11.04 18.12
C ALA A 122 -7.70 -11.52 18.20
N ALA A 123 -7.44 -12.80 17.88
CA ALA A 123 -6.09 -13.35 17.82
C ALA A 123 -5.22 -12.67 16.76
N LYS A 124 -5.73 -12.49 15.52
CA LYS A 124 -5.02 -11.78 14.44
C LYS A 124 -4.67 -10.34 14.81
N LEU A 125 -5.53 -9.68 15.56
CA LEU A 125 -5.33 -8.30 16.03
C LEU A 125 -4.54 -8.21 17.34
N GLY A 126 -4.07 -9.35 17.89
CA GLY A 126 -3.30 -9.40 19.14
C GLY A 126 -4.08 -8.90 20.34
N LEU A 127 -5.42 -9.05 20.32
CA LEU A 127 -6.29 -8.62 21.42
C LEU A 127 -6.35 -9.70 22.51
N ASP A 128 -6.59 -9.25 23.74
CA ASP A 128 -6.75 -10.12 24.90
C ASP A 128 -7.94 -11.06 24.70
N GLN A 129 -7.69 -12.37 24.65
CA GLN A 129 -8.71 -13.40 24.39
C GLN A 129 -9.67 -13.61 25.58
N GLU A 130 -9.30 -13.13 26.78
CA GLU A 130 -10.14 -13.24 27.99
C GLU A 130 -11.16 -12.12 28.11
N ARG A 131 -11.11 -11.15 27.19
CA ARG A 131 -11.99 -9.98 27.18
C ARG A 131 -12.81 -9.91 25.91
N GLU A 132 -14.02 -9.39 26.06
CA GLU A 132 -14.85 -9.04 24.91
C GLU A 132 -14.33 -7.73 24.27
N HIS A 133 -14.16 -7.76 22.96
CA HIS A 133 -13.72 -6.60 22.17
C HIS A 133 -14.76 -6.25 21.11
N THR A 134 -14.97 -4.96 20.91
CA THR A 134 -15.76 -4.45 19.78
C THR A 134 -14.83 -4.09 18.63
N LEU A 135 -15.16 -4.58 17.44
CA LEU A 135 -14.50 -4.24 16.18
C LEU A 135 -15.38 -3.30 15.36
N VAL A 136 -14.73 -2.43 14.62
CA VAL A 136 -15.34 -1.57 13.60
C VAL A 136 -15.06 -2.21 12.24
N PHE A 137 -16.12 -2.48 11.50
CA PHE A 137 -16.04 -2.97 10.13
C PHE A 137 -16.38 -1.82 9.17
N VAL A 138 -15.47 -1.53 8.26
CA VAL A 138 -15.65 -0.53 7.21
C VAL A 138 -15.69 -1.27 5.88
N ARG A 139 -16.86 -1.38 5.28
CA ARG A 139 -17.08 -2.10 4.02
C ARG A 139 -17.41 -1.11 2.92
N ARG A 140 -16.78 -1.27 1.75
CA ARG A 140 -17.03 -0.39 0.61
C ARG A 140 -16.80 -1.11 -0.71
N ARG A 141 -17.54 -0.69 -1.72
CA ARG A 141 -17.25 -1.01 -3.12
C ARG A 141 -16.42 0.12 -3.70
N VAL A 142 -15.41 -0.21 -4.50
CA VAL A 142 -14.57 0.77 -5.18
C VAL A 142 -14.70 0.58 -6.68
N LEU A 143 -14.82 1.69 -7.38
CA LEU A 143 -14.97 1.77 -8.81
C LEU A 143 -13.78 2.51 -9.44
N ALA A 144 -13.43 2.11 -10.66
CA ALA A 144 -12.60 2.87 -11.56
C ALA A 144 -13.53 3.46 -12.64
N ASP A 145 -13.74 4.78 -12.61
CA ASP A 145 -14.85 5.46 -13.28
C ASP A 145 -16.19 4.82 -12.84
N GLU A 146 -16.93 4.18 -13.75
CA GLU A 146 -18.20 3.49 -13.47
C GLU A 146 -18.04 1.97 -13.26
N THR A 147 -16.81 1.43 -13.39
CA THR A 147 -16.56 -0.02 -13.33
C THR A 147 -16.24 -0.46 -11.91
N PRO A 148 -17.00 -1.35 -11.27
CA PRO A 148 -16.63 -1.93 -9.99
C PRO A 148 -15.36 -2.78 -10.13
N VAL A 149 -14.32 -2.46 -9.34
CA VAL A 149 -13.01 -3.11 -9.47
C VAL A 149 -12.60 -3.89 -8.23
N LEU A 150 -13.11 -3.50 -7.05
CA LEU A 150 -12.85 -4.25 -5.82
C LEU A 150 -13.95 -4.00 -4.77
N TYR A 151 -14.01 -4.93 -3.81
CA TYR A 151 -14.78 -4.79 -2.57
C TYR A 151 -13.83 -4.96 -1.38
N SER A 152 -13.80 -3.96 -0.48
CA SER A 152 -12.92 -3.94 0.67
C SER A 152 -13.71 -4.05 1.96
N THR A 153 -13.17 -4.78 2.92
CA THR A 153 -13.58 -4.81 4.32
C THR A 153 -12.37 -4.53 5.19
N ASP A 154 -12.37 -3.39 5.86
CA ASP A 154 -11.34 -3.04 6.84
C ASP A 154 -11.89 -3.26 8.24
N ILE A 155 -11.11 -3.90 9.13
CA ILE A 155 -11.54 -4.35 10.46
C ILE A 155 -10.58 -3.81 11.50
N LEU A 156 -11.08 -2.95 12.39
CA LEU A 156 -10.27 -2.25 13.38
C LEU A 156 -10.83 -2.43 14.81
N PRO A 157 -10.00 -2.57 15.83
CA PRO A 157 -10.46 -2.46 17.21
C PRO A 157 -11.07 -1.09 17.49
N LEU A 158 -12.29 -1.03 18.04
CA LEU A 158 -12.94 0.22 18.42
C LEU A 158 -12.09 1.02 19.43
N ALA A 159 -11.34 0.33 20.28
CA ALA A 159 -10.45 0.94 21.26
C ALA A 159 -9.36 1.85 20.64
N LEU A 160 -8.96 1.60 19.38
CA LEU A 160 -7.99 2.46 18.68
C LEU A 160 -8.46 3.90 18.52
N PHE A 161 -9.77 4.12 18.47
CA PHE A 161 -10.34 5.45 18.29
C PHE A 161 -10.38 6.29 19.58
N GLY A 162 -9.93 5.72 20.72
CA GLY A 162 -9.79 6.46 21.98
C GLY A 162 -11.09 7.12 22.48
N GLY A 163 -12.26 6.51 22.22
CA GLY A 163 -13.56 7.05 22.59
C GLY A 163 -14.13 8.11 21.63
N LYS A 164 -13.46 8.39 20.51
CA LYS A 164 -14.00 9.29 19.46
C LYS A 164 -15.29 8.72 18.87
N ARG A 165 -16.20 9.61 18.53
CA ARG A 165 -17.46 9.24 17.86
C ARG A 165 -17.19 8.90 16.40
N LEU A 166 -17.57 7.69 15.96
CA LEU A 166 -17.33 7.22 14.60
C LEU A 166 -18.14 8.00 13.55
N ASP A 167 -19.29 8.55 13.90
CA ASP A 167 -20.13 9.37 13.03
C ASP A 167 -19.52 10.73 12.65
N THR A 168 -18.44 11.13 13.33
CA THR A 168 -17.66 12.33 12.99
C THR A 168 -16.48 12.05 12.07
N ILE A 169 -16.24 10.79 11.70
CA ILE A 169 -15.11 10.35 10.88
C ILE A 169 -15.62 10.04 9.47
N ASP A 170 -14.96 10.63 8.48
CA ASP A 170 -15.25 10.35 7.08
C ASP A 170 -14.55 9.06 6.63
N PHE A 171 -15.28 7.94 6.73
CA PHE A 171 -14.78 6.63 6.31
C PHE A 171 -14.77 6.42 4.79
N SER A 172 -15.13 7.40 3.96
CA SER A 172 -14.93 7.32 2.51
C SER A 172 -13.46 7.49 2.11
N ARG A 173 -12.64 8.04 3.01
CA ARG A 173 -11.20 8.24 2.83
C ARG A 173 -10.41 6.92 2.95
N PRO A 174 -9.17 6.87 2.44
CA PRO A 174 -8.28 5.73 2.61
C PRO A 174 -8.11 5.34 4.08
N ILE A 175 -8.20 4.03 4.36
CA ILE A 175 -8.22 3.55 5.76
C ILE A 175 -6.95 3.89 6.53
N PHE A 176 -5.78 3.86 5.88
CA PHE A 176 -4.51 4.19 6.53
C PHE A 176 -4.42 5.66 6.92
N GLU A 177 -4.98 6.57 6.12
CA GLU A 177 -5.09 7.99 6.48
C GLU A 177 -6.01 8.19 7.70
N ILE A 178 -7.12 7.44 7.77
CA ILE A 178 -8.03 7.47 8.92
C ILE A 178 -7.33 7.00 10.18
N VAL A 179 -6.59 5.88 10.10
CA VAL A 179 -5.84 5.33 11.24
C VAL A 179 -4.77 6.31 11.71
N GLU A 180 -4.02 6.91 10.80
CA GLU A 180 -3.00 7.90 11.14
C GLU A 180 -3.60 9.13 11.81
N GLN A 181 -4.67 9.70 11.23
CA GLN A 181 -5.26 10.95 11.71
C GLN A 181 -6.10 10.79 12.98
N HIS A 182 -6.85 9.71 13.09
CA HIS A 182 -7.81 9.54 14.17
C HIS A 182 -7.33 8.60 15.28
N CYS A 183 -6.44 7.65 14.97
CA CYS A 183 -5.88 6.72 15.94
C CYS A 183 -4.44 7.06 16.32
N HIS A 184 -3.77 7.97 15.60
CA HIS A 184 -2.36 8.37 15.79
C HIS A 184 -1.40 7.17 15.67
N VAL A 185 -1.71 6.26 14.77
CA VAL A 185 -0.91 5.06 14.48
C VAL A 185 -0.53 5.07 13.00
N GLU A 186 0.75 4.98 12.72
CA GLU A 186 1.29 4.80 11.38
C GLU A 186 1.37 3.29 11.07
N VAL A 187 0.75 2.88 9.97
CA VAL A 187 0.89 1.52 9.42
C VAL A 187 2.11 1.49 8.51
N THR A 188 3.07 0.59 8.78
CA THR A 188 4.33 0.51 8.05
C THR A 188 4.48 -0.76 7.23
N GLU A 189 3.81 -1.83 7.63
CA GLU A 189 3.95 -3.16 7.01
C GLU A 189 2.60 -3.87 6.93
N THR A 190 2.46 -4.77 5.94
CA THR A 190 1.34 -5.68 5.84
C THR A 190 1.83 -7.11 5.60
N LEU A 191 1.26 -8.06 6.34
CA LEU A 191 1.37 -9.48 6.01
C LEU A 191 0.16 -9.87 5.18
N THR A 192 0.38 -10.22 3.92
CA THR A 192 -0.68 -10.47 2.95
C THR A 192 -0.71 -11.93 2.52
N THR A 193 -1.88 -12.56 2.61
CA THR A 193 -2.15 -13.88 2.05
C THR A 193 -3.09 -13.75 0.86
N LEU A 194 -2.76 -14.45 -0.22
CA LEU A 194 -3.48 -14.38 -1.49
C LEU A 194 -4.31 -15.63 -1.71
N HIS A 195 -5.56 -15.45 -2.14
CA HIS A 195 -6.48 -16.53 -2.44
C HIS A 195 -7.20 -16.29 -3.77
N ALA A 196 -7.32 -17.32 -4.59
CA ALA A 196 -8.25 -17.33 -5.70
C ALA A 196 -9.60 -17.85 -5.20
N VAL A 197 -10.65 -17.03 -5.26
CA VAL A 197 -11.96 -17.36 -4.69
C VAL A 197 -13.09 -17.04 -5.66
N GLN A 198 -14.24 -17.72 -5.46
CA GLN A 198 -15.47 -17.34 -6.16
C GLN A 198 -16.15 -16.11 -5.54
N GLY A 199 -15.80 -15.78 -4.29
CA GLY A 199 -16.43 -14.72 -3.52
C GLY A 199 -17.85 -15.06 -3.01
N ALA A 200 -18.19 -14.47 -1.87
CA ALA A 200 -19.52 -14.61 -1.29
C ALA A 200 -20.61 -14.02 -2.21
N PRO A 201 -21.85 -14.55 -2.21
CA PRO A 201 -22.93 -14.06 -3.07
C PRO A 201 -23.19 -12.55 -2.94
N GLY A 202 -23.03 -11.97 -1.74
CA GLY A 202 -23.15 -10.54 -1.50
C GLY A 202 -22.08 -9.73 -2.24
N ILE A 203 -20.82 -10.14 -2.14
CA ILE A 203 -19.68 -9.48 -2.82
C ILE A 203 -19.85 -9.57 -4.34
N ARG A 204 -20.23 -10.75 -4.85
CA ARG A 204 -20.46 -10.96 -6.28
C ARG A 204 -21.53 -10.01 -6.83
N ARG A 205 -22.65 -9.82 -6.10
CA ARG A 205 -23.69 -8.85 -6.48
C ARG A 205 -23.18 -7.42 -6.47
N GLN A 206 -22.40 -7.04 -5.45
CA GLN A 206 -21.80 -5.70 -5.36
C GLN A 206 -20.86 -5.39 -6.53
N LEU A 207 -20.11 -6.39 -6.99
CA LEU A 207 -19.16 -6.24 -8.08
C LEU A 207 -19.75 -6.52 -9.48
N GLY A 208 -21.03 -6.94 -9.56
CA GLY A 208 -21.71 -7.25 -10.84
C GLY A 208 -21.07 -8.42 -11.59
N LEU A 209 -20.54 -9.43 -10.87
CA LEU A 209 -19.78 -10.53 -11.45
C LEU A 209 -20.65 -11.58 -12.15
N ARG A 210 -20.17 -12.07 -13.28
CA ARG A 210 -20.72 -13.25 -13.94
C ARG A 210 -20.37 -14.52 -13.15
N PRO A 211 -21.17 -15.60 -13.25
CA PRO A 211 -20.98 -16.83 -12.44
C PRO A 211 -19.56 -17.42 -12.50
N GLU A 212 -18.92 -17.35 -13.66
CA GLU A 212 -17.60 -17.94 -13.92
C GLU A 212 -16.42 -17.07 -13.47
N GLN A 213 -16.64 -15.77 -13.19
CA GLN A 213 -15.57 -14.88 -12.78
C GLN A 213 -15.07 -15.22 -11.38
N ALA A 214 -13.77 -15.48 -11.26
CA ALA A 214 -13.05 -15.58 -9.99
C ALA A 214 -12.63 -14.20 -9.51
N LEU A 215 -12.31 -14.12 -8.22
CA LEU A 215 -11.73 -12.96 -7.56
C LEU A 215 -10.35 -13.31 -7.02
N LEU A 216 -9.45 -12.33 -7.03
CA LEU A 216 -8.26 -12.36 -6.22
C LEU A 216 -8.59 -11.75 -4.85
N GLN A 217 -8.58 -12.56 -3.80
CA GLN A 217 -8.78 -12.08 -2.44
C GLN A 217 -7.44 -11.93 -1.74
N LEU A 218 -7.23 -10.78 -1.14
CA LEU A 218 -6.12 -10.49 -0.25
C LEU A 218 -6.64 -10.40 1.18
N ASP A 219 -6.11 -11.25 2.05
CA ASP A 219 -6.30 -11.17 3.50
C ASP A 219 -5.04 -10.61 4.12
N GLU A 220 -5.15 -9.46 4.78
CA GLU A 220 -4.00 -8.70 5.25
C GLU A 220 -4.10 -8.44 6.75
N ILE A 221 -2.96 -8.55 7.44
CA ILE A 221 -2.77 -8.02 8.79
C ILE A 221 -1.78 -6.85 8.66
N CYS A 222 -2.21 -5.68 9.09
CA CYS A 222 -1.43 -4.47 9.00
C CYS A 222 -0.76 -4.14 10.33
N TYR A 223 0.51 -3.82 10.30
CA TYR A 223 1.34 -3.60 11.48
C TYR A 223 1.81 -2.15 11.59
N SER A 224 1.92 -1.69 12.83
CA SER A 224 2.54 -0.42 13.16
C SER A 224 4.06 -0.50 13.14
N ARG A 225 4.73 0.65 13.21
CA ARG A 225 6.19 0.77 13.35
C ARG A 225 6.76 -0.01 14.56
N THR A 226 5.93 -0.34 15.56
CA THR A 226 6.32 -1.16 16.72
C THR A 226 5.95 -2.63 16.56
N CYS A 227 5.71 -3.09 15.33
CA CYS A 227 5.34 -4.46 14.98
C CYS A 227 4.07 -4.97 15.68
N LYS A 228 3.16 -4.07 16.08
CA LYS A 228 1.87 -4.44 16.65
C LYS A 228 0.80 -4.48 15.57
N PRO A 229 -0.08 -5.50 15.55
CA PRO A 229 -1.23 -5.50 14.66
C PRO A 229 -2.14 -4.29 14.94
N VAL A 230 -2.60 -3.62 13.89
CA VAL A 230 -3.45 -2.42 13.96
C VAL A 230 -4.83 -2.71 13.39
N LEU A 231 -4.87 -3.30 12.21
CA LEU A 231 -6.12 -3.65 11.53
C LEU A 231 -5.93 -4.89 10.66
N CYS A 232 -7.03 -5.55 10.35
CA CYS A 232 -7.10 -6.55 9.28
C CYS A 232 -7.84 -5.96 8.09
N CYS A 233 -7.40 -6.30 6.88
CA CYS A 233 -8.12 -5.97 5.65
C CYS A 233 -8.43 -7.25 4.89
N GLN A 234 -9.63 -7.32 4.30
CA GLN A 234 -9.98 -8.30 3.29
C GLN A 234 -10.42 -7.56 2.05
N THR A 235 -9.69 -7.73 0.96
CA THR A 235 -9.99 -7.06 -0.31
C THR A 235 -10.18 -8.09 -1.41
N CYS A 236 -11.32 -8.06 -2.07
CA CYS A 236 -11.63 -8.89 -3.23
C CYS A 236 -11.50 -8.06 -4.50
N TYR A 237 -10.51 -8.36 -5.32
CA TYR A 237 -10.27 -7.70 -6.61
C TYR A 237 -10.91 -8.49 -7.75
N THR A 238 -11.49 -7.76 -8.70
CA THR A 238 -11.87 -8.32 -9.99
C THR A 238 -10.63 -8.50 -10.89
N ASP A 239 -10.79 -9.01 -12.09
CA ASP A 239 -9.75 -9.13 -13.11
C ASP A 239 -9.41 -7.79 -13.80
N PHE A 240 -9.78 -6.67 -13.21
CA PHE A 240 -9.54 -5.33 -13.75
C PHE A 240 -8.06 -4.93 -13.70
N PHE A 241 -7.32 -5.38 -12.67
CA PHE A 241 -5.93 -5.04 -12.48
C PHE A 241 -5.02 -6.19 -12.90
N ASP A 242 -4.00 -5.90 -13.71
CA ASP A 242 -2.87 -6.79 -13.92
C ASP A 242 -1.90 -6.65 -12.74
N PHE A 243 -1.92 -7.63 -11.85
CA PHE A 243 -0.98 -7.67 -10.72
C PHE A 243 0.30 -8.41 -11.10
N ALA A 244 1.43 -7.84 -10.72
CA ALA A 244 2.73 -8.48 -10.87
C ALA A 244 3.52 -8.47 -9.55
N MET A 245 4.51 -9.35 -9.45
CA MET A 245 5.41 -9.44 -8.31
C MET A 245 6.84 -9.59 -8.81
N VAL A 246 7.76 -8.81 -8.27
CA VAL A 246 9.19 -8.97 -8.54
C VAL A 246 9.76 -9.97 -7.55
N ARG A 247 10.25 -11.10 -8.06
CA ARG A 247 10.85 -12.16 -7.25
C ARG A 247 12.34 -12.26 -7.55
N LYS A 248 13.17 -11.99 -6.54
CA LYS A 248 14.62 -12.23 -6.66
C LYS A 248 14.92 -13.70 -6.38
N LEU A 249 15.81 -14.27 -7.15
CA LEU A 249 16.35 -15.61 -6.87
C LEU A 249 17.30 -15.51 -5.66
N ILE A 250 17.19 -16.45 -4.74
CA ILE A 250 18.02 -16.55 -3.53
C ILE A 250 19.19 -17.51 -3.85
#